data_4bbd00db0d777d7062c89356b815f510
#
_entry.id   4bbd00db0d777d7062c89356b815f510
#
_cell.length_a   1.000
_cell.length_b   1.000
_cell.length_c   1.000
_cell.angle_alpha   90.00
_cell.angle_beta   90.00
_cell.angle_gamma   90.00
#
_symmetry.space_group_name_H-M   'P 1'
#
loop_
_entity.id
_entity.type
_entity.pdbx_description
1 polymer ?
#
loop_
_entity_poly.entity_id
_entity_poly.type
_entity_poly.pdbx_seq_one_letter_code
_entity_poly.pdbx_strand_id
1 'polypeptide(L)'
;MKLVDTEETVVIVTGSSLTAEERDRPLAYLIKSEIDRRGAGHAYRRAVVVADAWYLENRLFHHHPTIAVGGPGVNGVSQEFTSLLPTIYNREEEVFVQADFEGEPKRAALWGVNAAATAAAVEVFTTQGHLEELLGRIWRFRVGTFV
;
A
#
# COMPACT_ATOMS: atom_id res chain seq x y z
N MET A 1 -12.19 16.22 -14.88
CA MET A 1 -12.10 16.23 -13.40
C MET A 1 -10.93 15.35 -12.93
N LYS A 2 -10.11 15.87 -12.05
CA LYS A 2 -9.00 15.11 -11.48
C LYS A 2 -9.52 14.28 -10.30
N LEU A 3 -9.34 12.97 -10.34
CA LEU A 3 -9.80 12.06 -9.29
C LEU A 3 -8.72 11.64 -8.31
N VAL A 4 -7.44 11.75 -8.72
CA VAL A 4 -6.29 11.35 -7.93
C VAL A 4 -5.18 12.37 -8.06
N ASP A 5 -4.28 12.39 -7.08
CA ASP A 5 -3.08 13.22 -7.10
C ASP A 5 -1.88 12.31 -6.86
N THR A 6 -0.86 12.42 -7.72
CA THR A 6 0.29 11.52 -7.68
C THR A 6 1.07 11.57 -6.37
N GLU A 7 0.99 12.66 -5.62
CA GLU A 7 1.71 12.79 -4.35
C GLU A 7 0.86 12.43 -3.14
N GLU A 8 -0.47 12.58 -3.22
CA GLU A 8 -1.35 12.44 -2.06
C GLU A 8 -2.22 11.18 -2.07
N THR A 9 -2.58 10.67 -3.25
CA THR A 9 -3.45 9.49 -3.35
C THR A 9 -2.63 8.21 -3.31
N VAL A 10 -2.95 7.33 -2.37
CA VAL A 10 -2.26 6.05 -2.20
C VAL A 10 -2.93 4.99 -3.08
N VAL A 11 -2.14 4.22 -3.81
CA VAL A 11 -2.63 3.10 -4.61
C VAL A 11 -2.36 1.80 -3.86
N ILE A 12 -3.39 1.02 -3.62
CA ILE A 12 -3.28 -0.30 -2.98
C ILE A 12 -3.54 -1.34 -4.04
N VAL A 13 -2.61 -2.29 -4.19
CA VAL A 13 -2.64 -3.27 -5.27
C VAL A 13 -2.81 -4.67 -4.71
N THR A 14 -3.80 -5.41 -5.21
CA THR A 14 -4.02 -6.82 -4.88
C THR A 14 -3.87 -7.68 -6.12
N GLY A 15 -3.69 -8.98 -5.93
CA GLY A 15 -3.62 -9.90 -7.05
C GLY A 15 -4.95 -10.01 -7.80
N SER A 16 -4.89 -10.52 -9.03
CA SER A 16 -6.04 -10.66 -9.92
C SER A 16 -6.71 -12.03 -9.84
N SER A 17 -6.11 -13.00 -9.15
CA SER A 17 -6.68 -14.34 -9.04
C SER A 17 -7.92 -14.34 -8.13
N LEU A 18 -8.76 -15.37 -8.28
CA LEU A 18 -9.93 -15.51 -7.43
C LEU A 18 -9.54 -15.62 -5.95
N THR A 19 -8.45 -16.31 -5.65
CA THR A 19 -7.93 -16.42 -4.29
C THR A 19 -7.57 -15.04 -3.73
N ALA A 20 -6.89 -14.20 -4.51
CA ALA A 20 -6.51 -12.86 -4.08
C ALA A 20 -7.76 -11.98 -3.88
N GLU A 21 -8.77 -12.12 -4.74
CA GLU A 21 -10.03 -11.39 -4.58
C GLU A 21 -10.73 -11.73 -3.26
N GLU A 22 -10.73 -13.00 -2.88
CA GLU A 22 -11.39 -13.45 -1.67
C GLU A 22 -10.61 -13.16 -0.40
N ARG A 23 -9.29 -13.27 -0.43
CA ARG A 23 -8.44 -13.21 0.76
C ARG A 23 -7.77 -11.85 0.96
N ASP A 24 -7.21 -11.29 -0.10
CA ASP A 24 -6.34 -10.12 0.01
C ASP A 24 -7.09 -8.81 -0.21
N ARG A 25 -8.08 -8.80 -1.11
CA ARG A 25 -8.82 -7.58 -1.41
C ARG A 25 -9.58 -7.03 -0.21
N PRO A 26 -10.23 -7.82 0.64
CA PRO A 26 -10.83 -7.31 1.87
C PRO A 26 -9.82 -6.64 2.80
N LEU A 27 -8.58 -7.16 2.86
CA LEU A 27 -7.51 -6.56 3.65
C LEU A 27 -7.09 -5.21 3.08
N ALA A 28 -7.03 -5.10 1.75
CA ALA A 28 -6.75 -3.83 1.09
C ALA A 28 -7.81 -2.78 1.43
N TYR A 29 -9.08 -3.18 1.51
CA TYR A 29 -10.14 -2.26 1.90
C TYR A 29 -10.08 -1.83 3.36
N LEU A 30 -9.52 -2.66 4.25
CA LEU A 30 -9.26 -2.22 5.62
C LEU A 30 -8.24 -1.09 5.64
N ILE A 31 -7.17 -1.23 4.86
CA ILE A 31 -6.16 -0.17 4.74
C ILE A 31 -6.77 1.09 4.12
N LYS A 32 -7.54 0.91 3.05
CA LYS A 32 -8.22 2.04 2.38
C LYS A 32 -9.12 2.79 3.36
N SER A 33 -9.91 2.09 4.15
CA SER A 33 -10.79 2.72 5.14
C SER A 33 -10.00 3.57 6.12
N GLU A 34 -8.87 3.08 6.59
CA GLU A 34 -8.03 3.82 7.52
C GLU A 34 -7.39 5.04 6.86
N ILE A 35 -6.89 4.90 5.63
CA ILE A 35 -6.32 6.03 4.89
C ILE A 35 -7.38 7.09 4.62
N ASP A 36 -8.55 6.69 4.14
CA ASP A 36 -9.65 7.61 3.83
C ASP A 36 -10.12 8.36 5.07
N ARG A 37 -10.16 7.69 6.21
CA ARG A 37 -10.53 8.30 7.49
C ARG A 37 -9.52 9.39 7.87
N ARG A 38 -8.23 9.10 7.75
CA ARG A 38 -7.17 10.05 8.10
C ARG A 38 -7.09 11.21 7.13
N GLY A 39 -7.48 11.00 5.88
CA GLY A 39 -7.46 12.03 4.84
C GLY A 39 -8.76 12.85 4.73
N ALA A 40 -9.73 12.62 5.62
CA ALA A 40 -11.02 13.29 5.55
C ALA A 40 -10.85 14.81 5.52
N GLY A 41 -11.61 15.47 4.65
CA GLY A 41 -11.52 16.91 4.48
C GLY A 41 -10.51 17.38 3.43
N HIS A 42 -9.74 16.48 2.86
CA HIS A 42 -8.74 16.77 1.81
C HIS A 42 -9.08 15.96 0.55
N ALA A 43 -9.23 16.64 -0.57
CA ALA A 43 -9.79 16.08 -1.80
C ALA A 43 -9.08 14.82 -2.31
N TYR A 44 -7.74 14.74 -2.17
CA TYR A 44 -6.94 13.66 -2.76
C TYR A 44 -6.25 12.77 -1.73
N ARG A 45 -6.45 13.03 -0.44
CA ARG A 45 -5.87 12.23 0.65
C ARG A 45 -6.75 11.03 0.92
N ARG A 46 -6.68 10.09 0.01
CA ARG A 46 -7.47 8.87 0.02
C ARG A 46 -6.69 7.74 -0.62
N ALA A 47 -7.25 6.54 -0.61
CA ALA A 47 -6.66 5.40 -1.30
C ALA A 47 -7.60 4.88 -2.38
N VAL A 48 -7.02 4.26 -3.40
CA VAL A 48 -7.75 3.49 -4.41
C VAL A 48 -7.20 2.07 -4.42
N VAL A 49 -8.08 1.08 -4.62
CA VAL A 49 -7.69 -0.33 -4.65
C VAL A 49 -7.83 -0.82 -6.09
N VAL A 50 -6.75 -1.40 -6.61
CA VAL A 50 -6.70 -1.89 -7.99
C VAL A 50 -6.07 -3.27 -8.03
N ALA A 51 -6.36 -4.04 -9.10
CA ALA A 51 -5.73 -5.33 -9.32
C ALA A 51 -4.33 -5.14 -9.93
N ASP A 52 -3.44 -6.10 -9.68
CA ASP A 52 -2.06 -6.05 -10.15
C ASP A 52 -1.94 -5.98 -11.67
N ALA A 53 -2.75 -6.74 -12.40
CA ALA A 53 -2.73 -6.71 -13.86
C ALA A 53 -3.06 -5.32 -14.40
N TRP A 54 -4.06 -4.67 -13.81
CA TRP A 54 -4.44 -3.31 -14.19
C TRP A 54 -3.32 -2.32 -13.86
N TYR A 55 -2.76 -2.42 -12.66
CA TYR A 55 -1.69 -1.53 -12.20
C TYR A 55 -0.46 -1.62 -13.11
N LEU A 56 -0.05 -2.84 -13.45
CA LEU A 56 1.13 -3.06 -14.28
C LEU A 56 0.98 -2.48 -15.68
N GLU A 57 -0.25 -2.41 -16.21
CA GLU A 57 -0.52 -1.80 -17.52
C GLU A 57 -0.69 -0.29 -17.47
N ASN A 58 -0.99 0.27 -16.31
CA ASN A 58 -1.27 1.70 -16.16
C ASN A 58 -0.12 2.43 -15.48
N ARG A 59 0.94 2.66 -16.24
CA ARG A 59 2.22 3.17 -15.73
C ARG A 59 2.15 4.51 -15.01
N LEU A 60 1.19 5.36 -15.34
CA LEU A 60 1.05 6.64 -14.65
C LEU A 60 0.77 6.46 -13.16
N PHE A 61 0.13 5.36 -12.78
CA PHE A 61 -0.13 5.06 -11.37
C PHE A 61 1.11 4.62 -10.61
N HIS A 62 2.19 4.25 -11.29
CA HIS A 62 3.45 3.87 -10.65
C HIS A 62 4.15 5.05 -9.96
N HIS A 63 3.73 6.27 -10.22
CA HIS A 63 4.26 7.46 -9.55
C HIS A 63 3.59 7.75 -8.20
N HIS A 64 2.49 7.07 -7.90
CA HIS A 64 1.80 7.20 -6.63
C HIS A 64 2.51 6.40 -5.53
N PRO A 65 2.36 6.82 -4.25
CA PRO A 65 2.68 5.90 -3.16
C PRO A 65 1.88 4.61 -3.33
N THR A 66 2.54 3.48 -3.25
CA THR A 66 1.92 2.18 -3.59
C THR A 66 2.12 1.17 -2.47
N ILE A 67 1.03 0.50 -2.09
CA ILE A 67 1.04 -0.60 -1.11
C ILE A 67 0.55 -1.85 -1.81
N ALA A 68 1.40 -2.87 -1.93
CA ALA A 68 0.99 -4.17 -2.46
C ALA A 68 0.58 -5.08 -1.31
N VAL A 69 -0.57 -5.74 -1.43
CA VAL A 69 -1.09 -6.67 -0.42
C VAL A 69 -1.19 -8.06 -1.02
N GLY A 70 -0.57 -9.03 -0.38
CA GLY A 70 -0.52 -10.41 -0.84
C GLY A 70 0.88 -10.82 -1.23
N GLY A 71 1.16 -12.12 -1.18
CA GLY A 71 2.48 -12.67 -1.44
C GLY A 71 2.90 -12.57 -2.90
N PRO A 72 4.22 -12.74 -3.16
CA PRO A 72 4.76 -12.67 -4.52
C PRO A 72 4.20 -13.75 -5.45
N GLY A 73 3.68 -14.85 -4.92
CA GLY A 73 3.09 -15.91 -5.73
C GLY A 73 1.68 -15.59 -6.23
N VAL A 74 1.00 -14.59 -5.68
CA VAL A 74 -0.38 -14.23 -6.03
C VAL A 74 -0.55 -12.78 -6.44
N ASN A 75 0.49 -11.96 -6.29
CA ASN A 75 0.44 -10.53 -6.60
C ASN A 75 1.70 -10.16 -7.38
N GLY A 76 1.52 -9.79 -8.66
CA GLY A 76 2.64 -9.47 -9.54
C GLY A 76 3.42 -8.23 -9.12
N VAL A 77 2.77 -7.29 -8.43
CA VAL A 77 3.45 -6.10 -7.89
C VAL A 77 4.28 -6.48 -6.67
N SER A 78 3.76 -7.34 -5.79
CA SER A 78 4.55 -7.89 -4.68
C SER A 78 5.77 -8.65 -5.19
N GLN A 79 5.63 -9.37 -6.29
CA GLN A 79 6.76 -10.10 -6.89
C GLN A 79 7.88 -9.13 -7.28
N GLU A 80 7.57 -7.97 -7.83
CA GLU A 80 8.57 -6.96 -8.12
C GLU A 80 9.13 -6.33 -6.85
N PHE A 81 8.25 -5.97 -5.93
CA PHE A 81 8.64 -5.24 -4.71
C PHE A 81 9.49 -6.07 -3.77
N THR A 82 9.26 -7.37 -3.67
CA THR A 82 10.04 -8.22 -2.75
C THR A 82 11.52 -8.27 -3.10
N SER A 83 11.88 -8.08 -4.36
CA SER A 83 13.28 -8.04 -4.78
C SER A 83 13.89 -6.65 -4.67
N LEU A 84 13.09 -5.60 -4.50
CA LEU A 84 13.55 -4.22 -4.49
C LEU A 84 13.52 -3.58 -3.11
N LEU A 85 12.57 -3.97 -2.26
CA LEU A 85 12.33 -3.30 -0.99
C LEU A 85 12.97 -4.05 0.18
N PRO A 86 13.58 -3.32 1.13
CA PRO A 86 14.08 -3.95 2.34
C PRO A 86 12.94 -4.45 3.22
N THR A 87 13.19 -5.51 3.96
CA THR A 87 12.27 -6.00 4.98
C THR A 87 12.44 -5.17 6.25
N ILE A 88 11.38 -4.47 6.65
CA ILE A 88 11.41 -3.62 7.85
C ILE A 88 10.74 -4.31 9.04
N TYR A 89 10.00 -5.38 8.79
CA TYR A 89 9.39 -6.20 9.83
C TYR A 89 9.32 -7.64 9.34
N ASN A 90 9.72 -8.56 10.20
CA ASN A 90 9.66 -10.01 9.92
C ASN A 90 9.33 -10.71 11.22
N ARG A 91 8.30 -11.56 11.21
CA ARG A 91 7.93 -12.38 12.35
C ARG A 91 8.03 -13.85 11.96
N GLU A 92 9.04 -14.52 12.48
CA GLU A 92 9.24 -15.96 12.36
C GLU A 92 9.30 -16.45 10.90
N GLU A 93 9.78 -15.63 9.98
CA GLU A 93 9.83 -15.95 8.54
C GLU A 93 8.44 -16.26 7.96
N GLU A 94 7.39 -15.78 8.59
CA GLU A 94 6.02 -16.00 8.15
C GLU A 94 5.28 -14.73 7.79
N VAL A 95 5.60 -13.61 8.47
CA VAL A 95 4.91 -12.33 8.30
C VAL A 95 5.95 -11.29 7.87
N PHE A 96 5.68 -10.60 6.77
CA PHE A 96 6.63 -9.65 6.21
C PHE A 96 5.99 -8.29 5.92
N VAL A 97 6.70 -7.23 6.33
CA VAL A 97 6.45 -5.88 5.86
C VAL A 97 7.74 -5.41 5.20
N GLN A 98 7.66 -5.10 3.93
CA GLN A 98 8.78 -4.57 3.16
C GLN A 98 8.42 -3.16 2.72
N ALA A 99 9.31 -2.20 2.88
CA ALA A 99 8.98 -0.83 2.53
C ALA A 99 10.21 0.01 2.29
N ASP A 100 10.04 1.00 1.42
CA ASP A 100 10.99 2.09 1.21
C ASP A 100 10.20 3.40 1.17
N PHE A 101 10.30 4.18 2.24
CA PHE A 101 9.65 5.48 2.36
C PHE A 101 10.64 6.65 2.21
N GLU A 102 11.89 6.34 1.91
CA GLU A 102 12.92 7.37 1.64
C GLU A 102 12.94 7.77 0.17
N GLY A 103 12.76 6.80 -0.73
CA GLY A 103 12.77 7.02 -2.17
C GLY A 103 11.44 7.52 -2.72
N GLU A 104 11.42 7.76 -4.02
CA GLU A 104 10.22 8.12 -4.77
C GLU A 104 10.03 7.15 -5.95
N PRO A 105 8.84 6.61 -6.17
CA PRO A 105 7.68 6.70 -5.27
C PRO A 105 7.88 5.88 -4.00
N LYS A 106 7.14 6.22 -2.94
CA LYS A 106 7.17 5.44 -1.70
C LYS A 106 6.39 4.16 -1.89
N ARG A 107 6.94 3.04 -1.42
CA ARG A 107 6.41 1.71 -1.73
C ARG A 107 6.45 0.79 -0.53
N ALA A 108 5.45 -0.09 -0.43
CA ALA A 108 5.41 -1.13 0.59
C ALA A 108 4.80 -2.41 0.01
N ALA A 109 5.20 -3.54 0.57
CA ALA A 109 4.60 -4.85 0.29
C ALA A 109 4.29 -5.53 1.62
N LEU A 110 3.05 -5.98 1.78
CA LEU A 110 2.54 -6.59 3.00
C LEU A 110 2.09 -8.00 2.66
N TRP A 111 2.75 -9.01 3.24
CA TRP A 111 2.43 -10.38 2.89
C TRP A 111 2.88 -11.38 3.95
N GLY A 112 2.40 -12.58 3.80
CA GLY A 112 2.77 -13.69 4.65
C GLY A 112 2.70 -15.00 3.89
N VAL A 113 3.15 -16.07 4.54
CA VAL A 113 3.22 -17.41 3.94
C VAL A 113 1.85 -18.04 3.73
N ASN A 114 0.80 -17.48 4.32
CA ASN A 114 -0.58 -17.92 4.16
C ASN A 114 -1.53 -16.75 4.40
N ALA A 115 -2.84 -16.98 4.27
CA ALA A 115 -3.85 -15.94 4.42
C ALA A 115 -3.81 -15.28 5.81
N ALA A 116 -3.67 -16.07 6.86
CA ALA A 116 -3.61 -15.54 8.23
C ALA A 116 -2.37 -14.66 8.43
N ALA A 117 -1.23 -15.09 7.89
CA ALA A 117 0.02 -14.32 7.98
C ALA A 117 -0.06 -13.02 7.18
N THR A 118 -0.71 -13.03 6.01
CA THR A 118 -0.94 -11.80 5.24
C THR A 118 -1.82 -10.83 6.01
N ALA A 119 -2.89 -11.33 6.65
CA ALA A 119 -3.74 -10.50 7.50
C ALA A 119 -2.93 -9.90 8.66
N ALA A 120 -2.03 -10.69 9.26
CA ALA A 120 -1.15 -10.21 10.32
C ALA A 120 -0.21 -9.11 9.83
N ALA A 121 0.32 -9.22 8.60
CA ALA A 121 1.17 -8.18 8.02
C ALA A 121 0.39 -6.86 7.86
N VAL A 122 -0.85 -6.93 7.42
CA VAL A 122 -1.72 -5.75 7.30
C VAL A 122 -1.97 -5.13 8.68
N GLU A 123 -2.25 -5.95 9.69
CA GLU A 123 -2.46 -5.46 11.05
C GLU A 123 -1.21 -4.77 11.60
N VAL A 124 -0.04 -5.38 11.44
CA VAL A 124 1.22 -4.76 11.84
C VAL A 124 1.42 -3.42 11.15
N PHE A 125 1.20 -3.38 9.86
CA PHE A 125 1.40 -2.16 9.07
C PHE A 125 0.48 -1.02 9.56
N THR A 126 -0.77 -1.33 9.83
CA THR A 126 -1.76 -0.30 10.21
C THR A 126 -1.68 0.12 11.67
N THR A 127 -1.19 -0.75 12.57
CA THR A 127 -1.23 -0.49 14.02
C THR A 127 0.12 -0.18 14.64
N GLN A 128 1.23 -0.52 14.00
CA GLN A 128 2.56 -0.36 14.60
C GLN A 128 3.37 0.81 14.05
N GLY A 129 2.69 1.80 13.46
CA GLY A 129 3.31 3.05 13.07
C GLY A 129 3.79 3.13 11.63
N HIS A 130 3.76 2.05 10.86
CA HIS A 130 4.26 2.07 9.47
C HIS A 130 3.37 2.88 8.54
N LEU A 131 2.05 2.70 8.64
CA LEU A 131 1.11 3.50 7.85
C LEU A 131 1.20 4.98 8.26
N GLU A 132 1.30 5.25 9.54
CA GLU A 132 1.44 6.61 10.04
C GLU A 132 2.70 7.28 9.51
N GLU A 133 3.81 6.54 9.44
CA GLU A 133 5.05 7.07 8.86
C GLU A 133 4.87 7.39 7.38
N LEU A 134 4.27 6.48 6.60
CA LEU A 134 4.01 6.72 5.19
C LEU A 134 3.16 7.98 4.99
N LEU A 135 2.02 8.05 5.66
CA LEU A 135 1.11 9.19 5.50
C LEU A 135 1.74 10.50 5.98
N GLY A 136 2.54 10.44 7.05
CA GLY A 136 3.26 11.61 7.53
C GLY A 136 4.26 12.15 6.52
N ARG A 137 4.83 11.27 5.69
CA ARG A 137 5.79 11.68 4.65
C ARG A 137 5.11 12.23 3.40
N ILE A 138 3.95 11.74 3.03
CA ILE A 138 3.27 12.15 1.80
C ILE A 138 2.25 13.27 2.03
N TRP A 139 1.70 13.38 3.23
CA TRP A 139 0.65 14.36 3.56
C TRP A 139 1.14 15.49 4.47
N ARG A 140 2.41 15.77 4.46
CA ARG A 140 2.95 16.87 5.26
C ARG A 140 2.51 18.22 4.71
N PHE A 141 2.46 19.21 5.57
CA PHE A 141 2.19 20.57 5.16
C PHE A 141 3.35 21.10 4.31
N ARG A 142 2.99 21.87 3.30
CA ARG A 142 3.94 22.63 2.51
C ARG A 142 3.88 24.07 2.99
N VAL A 143 5.00 24.79 2.88
CA VAL A 143 5.08 26.17 3.37
C VAL A 143 3.94 27.04 2.86
N GLY A 144 3.57 26.91 1.59
CA GLY A 144 2.49 27.67 1.00
C GLY A 144 1.09 27.38 1.53
N THR A 145 0.90 26.32 2.32
CA THR A 145 -0.41 25.95 2.84
C THR A 145 -0.74 26.55 4.20
N PHE A 146 0.20 27.25 4.79
CA PHE A 146 0.02 27.87 6.09
C PHE A 146 -0.52 29.29 6.03
N VAL A 147 -0.73 29.75 4.87
CA VAL A 147 -1.12 31.15 4.68
C VAL A 147 -2.62 31.30 4.67
#